data_dba258d2e81de22659277b15b8d981eb
#
_entry.id   dba258d2e81de22659277b15b8d981eb
#
_cell.length_a   1.000
_cell.length_b   1.000
_cell.length_c   1.000
_cell.angle_alpha   90.00
_cell.angle_beta   90.00
_cell.angle_gamma   90.00
#
_symmetry.space_group_name_H-M   'P 1'
#
loop_
_entity.id
_entity.type
_entity.pdbx_description
1 polymer ?
#
loop_
_entity_poly.entity_id
_entity_poly.type
_entity_poly.pdbx_seq_one_letter_code
_entity_poly.pdbx_strand_id
1 'polypeptide(L)'
;MQIDDIEFTELEKDLSKSGKSLLDYLAPDIGKAYVVAITRERCPACHKQKPKLDKLAATLKQKHKEKIAFVRIHVKRPPDSEEESLRSKNMFKHYFYPTNLIVLRTKDRGAIEYYRNVSPHMSDLEKNIEIAVETATMIKKEMS
;
A
#
# COMPACT_ATOMS: atom_id res chain seq x y z
N MET A 1 0.27 -10.03 13.03
CA MET A 1 1.12 -8.97 12.48
C MET A 1 0.26 -7.87 11.89
N GLN A 2 0.64 -6.63 12.11
CA GLN A 2 -0.16 -5.48 11.69
C GLN A 2 0.04 -5.12 10.22
N ILE A 3 1.20 -5.47 9.68
CA ILE A 3 1.53 -5.21 8.28
C ILE A 3 1.89 -6.53 7.61
N ASP A 4 1.27 -6.80 6.46
CA ASP A 4 1.63 -7.96 5.65
C ASP A 4 2.83 -7.60 4.80
N ASP A 5 3.94 -8.30 5.02
CA ASP A 5 5.17 -8.10 4.26
C ASP A 5 5.21 -9.09 3.11
N ILE A 6 5.33 -8.60 1.88
CA ILE A 6 5.43 -9.45 0.70
C ILE A 6 6.61 -9.02 -0.17
N GLU A 7 7.24 -10.00 -0.80
CA GLU A 7 8.29 -9.75 -1.77
C GLU A 7 7.68 -9.29 -3.08
N PHE A 8 8.33 -8.36 -3.77
CA PHE A 8 7.83 -7.85 -5.04
C PHE A 8 7.65 -8.98 -6.08
N THR A 9 8.58 -9.94 -6.11
CA THR A 9 8.48 -11.08 -7.03
C THR A 9 7.27 -11.97 -6.75
N GLU A 10 6.89 -12.11 -5.48
CA GLU A 10 5.68 -12.83 -5.12
C GLU A 10 4.43 -12.08 -5.57
N LEU A 11 4.45 -10.76 -5.41
CA LEU A 11 3.35 -9.92 -5.91
C LEU A 11 3.18 -10.07 -7.41
N GLU A 12 4.28 -10.02 -8.17
CA GLU A 12 4.25 -10.20 -9.62
C GLU A 12 3.62 -11.52 -10.01
N LYS A 13 4.03 -12.59 -9.33
CA LYS A 13 3.55 -13.94 -9.58
C LYS A 13 2.07 -14.08 -9.29
N ASP A 14 1.64 -13.60 -8.12
CA ASP A 14 0.24 -13.68 -7.71
C ASP A 14 -0.66 -12.82 -8.59
N LEU A 15 -0.19 -11.64 -8.97
CA LEU A 15 -0.92 -10.73 -9.85
C LEU A 15 -1.14 -11.37 -11.21
N SER A 16 -0.10 -12.01 -11.78
CA SER A 16 -0.18 -12.71 -13.06
C SER A 16 -1.22 -13.83 -13.01
N LYS A 17 -1.27 -14.59 -11.93
CA LYS A 17 -2.23 -15.67 -11.75
C LYS A 17 -3.66 -15.18 -11.56
N SER A 18 -3.82 -14.02 -10.92
CA SER A 18 -5.14 -13.51 -10.56
C SER A 18 -5.95 -13.02 -11.77
N GLY A 19 -5.28 -12.59 -12.83
CA GLY A 19 -5.94 -11.97 -13.98
C GLY A 19 -6.54 -10.60 -13.68
N LYS A 20 -6.28 -10.05 -12.48
CA LYS A 20 -6.80 -8.75 -12.06
C LYS A 20 -5.82 -7.64 -12.36
N SER A 21 -6.31 -6.40 -12.44
CA SER A 21 -5.45 -5.22 -12.46
C SER A 21 -4.76 -5.10 -11.10
N LEU A 22 -3.66 -4.35 -11.06
CA LEU A 22 -2.88 -4.17 -9.84
C LEU A 22 -3.72 -3.65 -8.68
N LEU A 23 -4.44 -2.56 -8.89
CA LEU A 23 -5.20 -1.94 -7.81
C LEU A 23 -6.37 -2.82 -7.35
N ASP A 24 -7.03 -3.50 -8.26
CA ASP A 24 -8.10 -4.44 -7.91
C ASP A 24 -7.57 -5.60 -7.08
N TYR A 25 -6.36 -6.06 -7.40
CA TYR A 25 -5.72 -7.12 -6.64
C TYR A 25 -5.36 -6.65 -5.22
N LEU A 26 -4.83 -5.42 -5.10
CA LEU A 26 -4.41 -4.88 -3.81
C LEU A 26 -5.57 -4.50 -2.90
N ALA A 27 -6.70 -4.13 -3.48
CA ALA A 27 -7.86 -3.65 -2.72
C ALA A 27 -9.12 -4.45 -3.10
N PRO A 28 -9.22 -5.71 -2.63
CA PRO A 28 -10.34 -6.58 -3.01
C PRO A 28 -11.68 -6.23 -2.38
N ASP A 29 -11.69 -5.58 -1.21
CA ASP A 29 -12.92 -5.37 -0.45
C ASP A 29 -13.34 -3.90 -0.39
N ILE A 30 -14.64 -3.68 -0.52
CA ILE A 30 -15.26 -2.38 -0.29
C ILE A 30 -15.32 -2.10 1.21
N GLY A 31 -15.21 -0.83 1.60
CA GLY A 31 -15.32 -0.42 2.99
C GLY A 31 -14.01 -0.53 3.77
N LYS A 32 -12.91 -0.69 3.06
CA LYS A 32 -11.60 -0.86 3.65
C LYS A 32 -10.58 0.05 2.95
N ALA A 33 -9.73 0.69 3.71
CA ALA A 33 -8.61 1.46 3.18
C ALA A 33 -7.37 0.56 3.17
N TYR A 34 -6.70 0.46 2.05
CA TYR A 34 -5.50 -0.35 1.89
C TYR A 34 -4.29 0.56 1.79
N VAL A 35 -3.41 0.47 2.78
CA VAL A 35 -2.17 1.25 2.82
C VAL A 35 -1.04 0.36 2.30
N VAL A 36 -0.40 0.80 1.23
CA VAL A 36 0.63 0.03 0.54
C VAL A 36 1.94 0.81 0.60
N ALA A 37 2.94 0.24 1.24
CA ALA A 37 4.28 0.83 1.31
C ALA A 37 5.21 0.05 0.39
N ILE A 38 5.86 0.75 -0.53
CA ILE A 38 6.81 0.14 -1.46
C ILE A 38 8.21 0.51 -1.00
N THR A 39 8.98 -0.50 -0.60
CA THR A 39 10.31 -0.33 -0.02
C THR A 39 11.33 -1.11 -0.83
N ARG A 40 12.61 -0.84 -0.61
CA ARG A 40 13.70 -1.52 -1.31
C ARG A 40 14.82 -1.84 -0.31
N GLU A 41 15.57 -2.88 -0.60
CA GLU A 41 16.79 -3.20 0.15
C GLU A 41 17.80 -2.05 0.05
N ARG A 42 18.56 -1.86 1.11
CA ARG A 42 19.61 -0.83 1.18
C ARG A 42 19.07 0.57 0.88
N CYS A 43 17.91 0.86 1.43
CA CYS A 43 17.26 2.16 1.30
C CYS A 43 17.20 2.80 2.69
N PRO A 44 18.06 3.79 3.00
CA PRO A 44 18.06 4.41 4.33
C PRO A 44 16.73 5.01 4.74
N ALA A 45 16.04 5.66 3.81
CA ALA A 45 14.73 6.25 4.08
C ALA A 45 13.68 5.18 4.40
N CYS A 46 13.73 4.04 3.71
CA CYS A 46 12.84 2.91 3.99
C CYS A 46 13.10 2.35 5.39
N HIS A 47 14.37 2.24 5.75
CA HIS A 47 14.78 1.75 7.06
C HIS A 47 14.29 2.68 8.18
N LYS A 48 14.35 3.98 7.96
CA LYS A 48 13.85 4.97 8.92
C LYS A 48 12.34 4.92 9.05
N GLN A 49 11.63 4.70 7.95
CA GLN A 49 10.17 4.64 7.94
C GLN A 49 9.64 3.40 8.65
N LYS A 50 10.35 2.28 8.56
CA LYS A 50 9.85 0.98 9.01
C LYS A 50 9.28 1.01 10.44
N PRO A 51 10.03 1.43 11.49
CA PRO A 51 9.47 1.43 12.83
C PRO A 51 8.31 2.42 12.99
N LYS A 52 8.34 3.53 12.29
CA LYS A 52 7.28 4.54 12.35
C LYS A 52 5.99 4.01 11.72
N LEU A 53 6.10 3.34 10.60
CA LEU A 53 4.95 2.74 9.93
C LEU A 53 4.40 1.56 10.73
N ASP A 54 5.28 0.74 11.30
CA ASP A 54 4.86 -0.38 12.16
C ASP A 54 4.03 0.13 13.35
N LYS A 55 4.49 1.21 13.98
CA LYS A 55 3.78 1.82 15.11
C LYS A 55 2.42 2.40 14.68
N LEU A 56 2.40 3.09 13.55
CA LEU A 56 1.18 3.68 13.02
C LEU A 56 0.17 2.58 12.69
N ALA A 57 0.63 1.50 12.05
CA ALA A 57 -0.22 0.37 11.71
C ALA A 57 -0.84 -0.28 12.94
N ALA A 58 -0.04 -0.48 13.99
CA ALA A 58 -0.54 -1.04 15.25
C ALA A 58 -1.66 -0.17 15.84
N THR A 59 -1.46 1.14 15.87
CA THR A 59 -2.43 2.08 16.40
C THR A 59 -3.72 2.10 15.56
N LEU A 60 -3.59 2.20 14.26
CA LEU A 60 -4.74 2.34 13.37
C LEU A 60 -5.50 1.02 13.19
N LYS A 61 -4.82 -0.12 13.20
CA LYS A 61 -5.48 -1.43 13.17
C LYS A 61 -6.33 -1.64 14.43
N GLN A 62 -5.83 -1.19 15.57
CA GLN A 62 -6.60 -1.27 16.82
C GLN A 62 -7.83 -0.36 16.77
N LYS A 63 -7.69 0.83 16.20
CA LYS A 63 -8.78 1.81 16.12
C LYS A 63 -9.84 1.42 15.09
N HIS A 64 -9.42 1.02 13.89
CA HIS A 64 -10.31 0.80 12.74
C HIS A 64 -10.57 -0.66 12.41
N LYS A 65 -9.77 -1.56 12.95
CA LYS A 65 -9.93 -3.02 12.82
C LYS A 65 -10.01 -3.45 11.35
N GLU A 66 -11.15 -3.97 10.93
CA GLU A 66 -11.35 -4.50 9.58
C GLU A 66 -11.44 -3.43 8.49
N LYS A 67 -11.55 -2.17 8.88
CA LYS A 67 -11.69 -1.06 7.93
C LYS A 67 -10.36 -0.62 7.34
N ILE A 68 -9.26 -1.24 7.75
CA ILE A 68 -7.93 -0.87 7.29
C ILE A 68 -7.05 -2.10 7.13
N ALA A 69 -6.19 -2.07 6.14
CA ALA A 69 -5.16 -3.09 5.94
C ALA A 69 -3.86 -2.42 5.52
N PHE A 70 -2.75 -3.00 5.97
CA PHE A 70 -1.42 -2.50 5.62
C PHE A 70 -0.64 -3.61 4.92
N VAL A 71 -0.01 -3.26 3.81
CA VAL A 71 0.87 -4.16 3.04
C VAL A 71 2.18 -3.44 2.81
N ARG A 72 3.28 -4.13 3.01
CA ARG A 72 4.61 -3.61 2.69
C ARG A 72 5.24 -4.50 1.64
N ILE A 73 5.58 -3.90 0.50
CA ILE A 73 6.15 -4.61 -0.64
C ILE A 73 7.66 -4.36 -0.65
N HIS A 74 8.43 -5.43 -0.61
CA HIS A 74 9.90 -5.36 -0.59
C HIS A 74 10.47 -5.62 -1.96
N VAL A 75 11.20 -4.63 -2.48
CA VAL A 75 11.91 -4.73 -3.75
C VAL A 75 13.37 -5.05 -3.43
N LYS A 76 13.88 -6.10 -4.02
CA LYS A 76 15.29 -6.48 -3.85
C LYS A 76 16.19 -5.59 -4.68
N ARG A 77 17.41 -5.41 -4.18
CA ARG A 77 18.46 -4.69 -4.88
C ARG A 77 19.70 -5.56 -4.90
N PRO A 78 19.73 -6.62 -5.73
CA PRO A 78 20.95 -7.42 -5.83
C PRO A 78 22.09 -6.58 -6.38
N PRO A 79 23.33 -6.94 -6.10
CA PRO A 79 24.50 -6.17 -6.56
C PRO A 79 24.51 -5.95 -8.07
N ASP A 80 23.94 -6.88 -8.83
CA ASP A 80 24.07 -6.95 -10.28
C ASP A 80 22.75 -6.72 -11.03
N SER A 81 21.66 -6.36 -10.35
CA SER A 81 20.38 -6.27 -11.04
C SER A 81 19.53 -5.12 -10.52
N GLU A 82 19.30 -4.17 -11.38
CA GLU A 82 18.34 -3.11 -11.14
C GLU A 82 16.98 -3.44 -11.74
N GLU A 83 16.85 -4.61 -12.39
CA GLU A 83 15.63 -4.99 -13.10
C GLU A 83 14.40 -5.02 -12.21
N GLU A 84 14.53 -5.59 -11.01
CA GLU A 84 13.39 -5.66 -10.09
C GLU A 84 12.94 -4.26 -9.69
N SER A 85 13.88 -3.35 -9.43
CA SER A 85 13.55 -1.96 -9.11
C SER A 85 12.88 -1.26 -10.29
N LEU A 86 13.35 -1.49 -11.51
CA LEU A 86 12.72 -0.93 -12.70
C LEU A 86 11.31 -1.46 -12.90
N ARG A 87 11.11 -2.77 -12.69
CA ARG A 87 9.78 -3.36 -12.80
C ARG A 87 8.82 -2.79 -11.76
N SER A 88 9.29 -2.57 -10.52
CA SER A 88 8.48 -1.94 -9.49
C SER A 88 8.10 -0.51 -9.87
N LYS A 89 9.07 0.26 -10.35
CA LYS A 89 8.83 1.63 -10.79
C LYS A 89 7.83 1.70 -11.93
N ASN A 90 7.90 0.76 -12.86
CA ASN A 90 6.95 0.69 -13.97
C ASN A 90 5.56 0.25 -13.50
N MET A 91 5.50 -0.74 -12.62
CA MET A 91 4.23 -1.27 -12.12
C MET A 91 3.45 -0.23 -11.32
N PHE A 92 4.12 0.43 -10.37
CA PHE A 92 3.50 1.38 -9.45
C PHE A 92 3.61 2.83 -9.91
N LYS A 93 4.33 3.09 -11.01
CA LYS A 93 4.55 4.44 -11.53
C LYS A 93 5.19 5.35 -10.49
N HIS A 94 6.27 4.89 -9.86
CA HIS A 94 7.00 5.68 -8.86
C HIS A 94 8.48 5.78 -9.22
N TYR A 95 9.16 6.74 -8.59
CA TYR A 95 10.58 6.99 -8.84
C TYR A 95 11.45 6.81 -7.60
N PHE A 96 10.89 6.96 -6.42
CA PHE A 96 11.64 6.97 -5.17
C PHE A 96 11.11 5.93 -4.19
N TYR A 97 11.95 5.59 -3.21
CA TYR A 97 11.59 4.70 -2.11
C TYR A 97 11.78 5.42 -0.78
N PRO A 98 10.94 5.23 0.22
CA PRO A 98 9.69 4.48 0.11
C PRO A 98 8.60 5.33 -0.55
N THR A 99 7.73 4.68 -1.29
CA THR A 99 6.51 5.31 -1.80
C THR A 99 5.33 4.67 -1.07
N ASN A 100 4.42 5.49 -0.57
CA ASN A 100 3.26 5.01 0.15
C ASN A 100 2.00 5.38 -0.63
N LEU A 101 1.12 4.40 -0.79
CA LEU A 101 -0.15 4.55 -1.49
C LEU A 101 -1.28 4.23 -0.55
N ILE A 102 -2.44 4.86 -0.78
CA ILE A 102 -3.69 4.41 -0.18
C ILE A 102 -4.61 4.06 -1.34
N VAL A 103 -5.15 2.85 -1.31
CA VAL A 103 -6.03 2.34 -2.37
C VAL A 103 -7.40 2.04 -1.78
N LEU A 104 -8.44 2.45 -2.49
CA LEU A 104 -9.83 2.20 -2.11
C LEU A 104 -10.55 1.50 -3.25
N ARG A 105 -11.46 0.59 -2.91
CA ARG A 105 -12.36 0.00 -3.91
C ARG A 105 -13.62 0.83 -4.02
N THR A 106 -13.92 1.27 -5.23
CA THR A 106 -15.17 2.00 -5.51
C THR A 106 -16.29 1.02 -5.84
N LYS A 107 -17.50 1.53 -5.92
CA LYS A 107 -18.67 0.73 -6.27
C LYS A 107 -18.65 0.28 -7.73
N ASP A 108 -18.39 1.20 -8.65
CA ASP A 108 -18.60 0.96 -10.08
C ASP A 108 -17.33 1.01 -10.94
N ARG A 109 -16.22 1.49 -10.41
CA ARG A 109 -15.02 1.76 -11.19
C ARG A 109 -13.79 0.95 -10.76
N GLY A 110 -14.00 -0.09 -9.95
CA GLY A 110 -12.91 -0.87 -9.40
C GLY A 110 -12.15 -0.11 -8.33
N ALA A 111 -10.91 -0.51 -8.09
CA ALA A 111 -10.08 0.13 -7.09
C ALA A 111 -9.36 1.34 -7.67
N ILE A 112 -9.20 2.37 -6.84
CA ILE A 112 -8.51 3.61 -7.23
C ILE A 112 -7.38 3.91 -6.27
N GLU A 113 -6.35 4.59 -6.78
CA GLU A 113 -5.30 5.15 -5.95
C GLU A 113 -5.83 6.46 -5.38
N TYR A 114 -6.09 6.46 -4.08
CA TYR A 114 -6.70 7.58 -3.39
C TYR A 114 -5.67 8.63 -2.97
N TYR A 115 -4.47 8.18 -2.62
CA TYR A 115 -3.41 9.04 -2.09
C TYR A 115 -2.05 8.41 -2.38
N ARG A 116 -1.07 9.26 -2.61
CA ARG A 116 0.32 8.83 -2.82
C ARG A 116 1.26 9.84 -2.19
N ASN A 117 2.32 9.34 -1.54
CA ASN A 117 3.39 10.20 -1.05
C ASN A 117 4.71 9.46 -1.01
N VAL A 118 5.79 10.19 -1.16
CA VAL A 118 7.18 9.67 -1.09
C VAL A 118 7.78 10.14 0.23
N SER A 119 8.24 9.19 1.05
CA SER A 119 8.84 9.49 2.36
C SER A 119 8.04 10.53 3.16
N PRO A 120 6.72 10.33 3.34
CA PRO A 120 5.89 11.34 3.99
C PRO A 120 6.20 11.49 5.47
N HIS A 121 5.85 12.63 6.02
CA HIS A 121 5.73 12.74 7.46
C HIS A 121 4.61 11.81 7.92
N MET A 122 4.84 11.10 9.03
CA MET A 122 3.83 10.14 9.50
C MET A 122 2.50 10.81 9.86
N SER A 123 2.54 12.05 10.33
CA SER A 123 1.31 12.81 10.62
C SER A 123 0.47 13.05 9.37
N ASP A 124 1.11 13.34 8.24
CA ASP A 124 0.41 13.54 6.97
C ASP A 124 -0.18 12.23 6.45
N LEU A 125 0.59 11.16 6.55
CA LEU A 125 0.12 9.84 6.16
C LEU A 125 -1.07 9.42 7.03
N GLU A 126 -0.96 9.57 8.34
CA GLU A 126 -2.03 9.24 9.27
C GLU A 126 -3.32 10.01 8.97
N LYS A 127 -3.20 11.32 8.72
CA LYS A 127 -4.34 12.17 8.37
C LYS A 127 -5.04 11.66 7.11
N ASN A 128 -4.28 11.34 6.09
CA ASN A 128 -4.85 10.86 4.84
C ASN A 128 -5.44 9.45 4.96
N ILE A 129 -4.86 8.61 5.81
CA ILE A 129 -5.44 7.31 6.11
C ILE A 129 -6.79 7.46 6.81
N GLU A 130 -6.89 8.38 7.77
CA GLU A 130 -8.15 8.62 8.48
C GLU A 130 -9.25 9.08 7.51
N ILE A 131 -8.92 9.99 6.60
CA ILE A 131 -9.85 10.44 5.56
C ILE A 131 -10.24 9.28 4.65
N ALA A 132 -9.28 8.45 4.27
CA ALA A 132 -9.53 7.29 3.41
C ALA A 132 -10.47 6.28 4.07
N VAL A 133 -10.32 6.03 5.36
CA VAL A 133 -11.21 5.13 6.10
C VAL A 133 -12.63 5.68 6.10
N GLU A 134 -12.81 6.99 6.32
CA GLU A 134 -14.13 7.63 6.24
C GLU A 134 -14.72 7.47 4.84
N THR A 135 -13.91 7.74 3.82
CA THR A 135 -14.35 7.63 2.43
C THR A 135 -14.77 6.20 2.10
N ALA A 136 -13.98 5.21 2.51
CA ALA A 136 -14.30 3.80 2.30
C ALA A 136 -15.61 3.41 3.00
N THR A 137 -15.83 3.93 4.20
CA THR A 137 -17.06 3.69 4.95
C THR A 137 -18.27 4.26 4.22
N MET A 138 -18.12 5.48 3.67
CA MET A 138 -19.19 6.12 2.89
C MET A 138 -19.52 5.35 1.62
N ILE A 139 -18.49 4.88 0.91
CA ILE A 139 -18.67 4.07 -0.31
C ILE A 139 -19.47 2.81 0.02
N LYS A 140 -19.12 2.12 1.10
CA LYS A 140 -19.81 0.91 1.51
C LYS A 140 -21.27 1.20 1.89
N LYS A 141 -21.52 2.33 2.54
CA LYS A 141 -22.86 2.75 2.93
C LYS A 141 -23.76 2.99 1.73
N GLU A 142 -23.23 3.61 0.68
CA GLU A 142 -23.98 3.88 -0.55
C GLU A 142 -24.36 2.62 -1.31
N MET A 143 -23.72 1.50 -1.00
CA MET A 143 -24.01 0.22 -1.63
C MET A 143 -25.11 -0.57 -0.94
N SER A 144 -25.52 -0.12 0.21
CA SER A 144 -26.58 -0.82 0.97
C SER A 144 -27.98 -0.45 0.45
#